data_cd73e9fe062556966d4f4c7119a4ea78
#
_entry.id   cd73e9fe062556966d4f4c7119a4ea78
#
_cell.length_a   1.000
_cell.length_b   1.000
_cell.length_c   1.000
_cell.angle_alpha   90.00
_cell.angle_beta   90.00
_cell.angle_gamma   90.00
#
_symmetry.space_group_name_H-M   'P 1'
#
loop_
_entity.id
_entity.type
_entity.pdbx_description
1 polymer ?
#
loop_
_entity_poly.entity_id
_entity_poly.type
_entity_poly.pdbx_seq_one_letter_code
_entity_poly.pdbx_strand_id
1 'polypeptide(L)'
;MKLLEANAYYSFNRRRFSFPAVFTGSQEQRRSCGTWLAAMSAFAGKFTTGDGTIPGLAGSELSVLNVAVGAGYAYNFALRRKWLLHLSATPQLVVFSRARLLVDGDRQRAPFKFPAIANVGRIAAVHSSGNSFMGFYAVVNTWNMGDRDKMGTSIIKWRIRLFYGIRF
;
A
#
# COMPACT_ATOMS: atom_id res chain seq x y z
N MET A 1 -6.84 2.02 18.59
CA MET A 1 -6.61 1.46 17.24
C MET A 1 -5.11 1.38 16.98
N LYS A 2 -4.58 0.20 16.66
CA LYS A 2 -3.16 0.00 16.26
C LYS A 2 -3.17 -0.66 14.88
N LEU A 3 -2.39 -0.11 13.93
CA LEU A 3 -2.29 -0.62 12.56
C LEU A 3 -0.82 -0.74 12.17
N LEU A 4 -0.45 -1.90 11.66
CA LEU A 4 0.84 -2.16 11.05
C LEU A 4 0.61 -2.63 9.62
N GLU A 5 1.37 -2.07 8.69
CA GLU A 5 1.33 -2.45 7.28
C GLU A 5 2.75 -2.53 6.74
N ALA A 6 3.06 -3.63 6.09
CA ALA A 6 4.32 -3.87 5.42
C ALA A 6 4.07 -4.24 3.96
N ASN A 7 4.84 -3.64 3.05
CA ASN A 7 4.77 -3.91 1.62
C ASN A 7 6.17 -4.25 1.11
N ALA A 8 6.32 -5.38 0.46
CA ALA A 8 7.52 -5.78 -0.25
C ALA A 8 7.21 -5.93 -1.74
N TYR A 9 8.15 -5.54 -2.58
CA TYR A 9 8.01 -5.68 -4.02
C TYR A 9 9.34 -6.01 -4.67
N TYR A 10 9.28 -6.75 -5.76
CA TYR A 10 10.41 -7.08 -6.60
C TYR A 10 10.19 -6.54 -8.01
N SER A 11 11.17 -5.80 -8.54
CA SER A 11 11.17 -5.25 -9.89
C SER A 11 12.01 -6.11 -10.81
N PHE A 12 11.43 -6.60 -11.91
CA PHE A 12 12.11 -7.49 -12.84
C PHE A 12 13.14 -6.76 -13.74
N ASN A 13 12.98 -5.45 -13.94
CA ASN A 13 13.87 -4.66 -14.79
C ASN A 13 14.78 -3.72 -13.98
N ARG A 14 15.57 -4.26 -13.08
CA ARG A 14 16.42 -3.47 -12.16
C ARG A 14 17.49 -2.64 -12.85
N ARG A 15 17.93 -3.02 -14.06
CA ARG A 15 19.02 -2.32 -14.75
C ARG A 15 18.60 -0.99 -15.36
N ARG A 16 17.35 -0.82 -15.71
CA ARG A 16 16.82 0.37 -16.41
C ARG A 16 15.78 1.12 -15.61
N PHE A 17 15.06 0.45 -14.72
CA PHE A 17 14.01 1.01 -13.88
C PHE A 17 14.54 1.27 -12.48
N SER A 18 14.35 2.49 -11.97
CA SER A 18 14.80 2.88 -10.63
C SER A 18 13.66 3.44 -9.80
N PHE A 19 13.27 2.72 -8.74
CA PHE A 19 12.41 3.26 -7.69
C PHE A 19 13.10 4.39 -6.90
N PRO A 20 14.40 4.28 -6.50
CA PRO A 20 15.08 5.36 -5.81
C PRO A 20 15.08 6.68 -6.57
N ALA A 21 15.12 6.64 -7.91
CA ALA A 21 15.06 7.86 -8.70
C ALA A 21 13.76 8.68 -8.47
N VAL A 22 12.67 7.99 -8.15
CA VAL A 22 11.34 8.60 -8.01
C VAL A 22 10.97 8.90 -6.57
N PHE A 23 11.34 8.02 -5.63
CA PHE A 23 10.88 8.11 -4.25
C PHE A 23 11.87 8.79 -3.29
N THR A 24 13.15 8.78 -3.63
CA THR A 24 14.20 9.40 -2.80
C THR A 24 15.04 10.43 -3.55
N GLY A 25 14.93 10.50 -4.88
CA GLY A 25 15.74 11.39 -5.70
C GLY A 25 17.24 11.06 -5.71
N SER A 26 17.66 9.95 -5.06
CA SER A 26 19.07 9.57 -4.91
C SER A 26 19.74 9.10 -6.21
N GLN A 27 18.95 8.78 -7.22
CA GLN A 27 19.42 8.36 -8.55
C GLN A 27 18.73 9.18 -9.63
N GLU A 28 19.35 9.30 -10.78
CA GLU A 28 18.72 9.89 -11.97
C GLU A 28 18.33 8.81 -12.96
N GLN A 29 17.08 8.84 -13.39
CA GLN A 29 16.61 8.05 -14.52
C GLN A 29 16.34 8.99 -15.70
N ARG A 30 17.17 8.87 -16.76
CA ARG A 30 17.13 9.77 -17.92
C ARG A 30 16.29 9.25 -19.09
N ARG A 31 15.84 8.00 -19.02
CA ARG A 31 15.02 7.36 -20.06
C ARG A 31 13.75 6.77 -19.44
N SER A 32 12.66 6.94 -20.16
CA SER A 32 11.41 6.29 -19.77
C SER A 32 11.56 4.78 -19.80
N CYS A 33 11.07 4.12 -18.78
CA CYS A 33 11.17 2.67 -18.67
C CYS A 33 10.07 2.12 -17.76
N GLY A 34 9.56 0.94 -18.12
CA GLY A 34 8.62 0.18 -17.28
C GLY A 34 9.22 -1.11 -16.75
N THR A 35 8.53 -1.67 -15.78
CA THR A 35 8.88 -2.94 -15.17
C THR A 35 7.64 -3.67 -14.65
N TRP A 36 7.65 -4.99 -14.76
CA TRP A 36 6.74 -5.82 -13.99
C TRP A 36 7.17 -5.86 -12.53
N LEU A 37 6.18 -5.95 -11.67
CA LEU A 37 6.35 -6.04 -10.23
C LEU A 37 5.73 -7.34 -9.72
N ALA A 38 6.46 -8.08 -8.89
CA ALA A 38 5.85 -9.01 -7.96
C ALA A 38 5.77 -8.31 -6.60
N ALA A 39 4.66 -8.49 -5.88
CA ALA A 39 4.45 -7.81 -4.62
C ALA A 39 3.84 -8.74 -3.57
N MET A 40 4.18 -8.47 -2.34
CA MET A 40 3.59 -9.07 -1.14
C MET A 40 3.29 -7.95 -0.16
N SER A 41 2.09 -7.97 0.40
CA SER A 41 1.65 -7.03 1.43
C SER A 41 1.16 -7.79 2.65
N ALA A 42 1.50 -7.28 3.83
CA ALA A 42 1.00 -7.76 5.11
C ALA A 42 0.30 -6.61 5.85
N PHE A 43 -0.86 -6.87 6.38
CA PHE A 43 -1.66 -5.93 7.16
C PHE A 43 -2.03 -6.57 8.48
N ALA A 44 -1.65 -5.94 9.59
CA ALA A 44 -2.07 -6.31 10.93
C ALA A 44 -2.80 -5.13 11.57
N GLY A 45 -3.99 -5.37 12.06
CA GLY A 45 -4.83 -4.36 12.71
C GLY A 45 -5.42 -4.86 13.99
N LYS A 46 -5.43 -3.98 15.02
CA LYS A 46 -6.10 -4.18 16.29
C LYS A 46 -7.05 -3.02 16.51
N PHE A 47 -8.35 -3.32 16.52
CA PHE A 47 -9.43 -2.36 16.67
C PHE A 47 -10.12 -2.65 17.99
N THR A 48 -10.19 -1.67 18.87
CA THR A 48 -10.94 -1.75 20.11
C THR A 48 -12.15 -0.82 20.00
N THR A 49 -13.33 -1.33 20.20
CA THR A 49 -14.55 -0.53 20.26
C THR A 49 -14.61 0.14 21.62
N GLY A 50 -14.62 1.48 21.64
CA GLY A 50 -14.79 2.24 22.89
C GLY A 50 -16.21 2.11 23.44
N ASP A 51 -16.37 2.47 24.71
CA ASP A 51 -17.65 2.47 25.38
C ASP A 51 -18.69 3.33 24.63
N GLY A 52 -19.75 2.72 24.16
CA GLY A 52 -20.99 3.40 23.80
C GLY A 52 -21.30 3.59 22.31
N THR A 53 -20.44 3.18 21.36
CA THR A 53 -20.72 3.43 19.92
C THR A 53 -21.67 2.40 19.30
N ILE A 54 -21.72 1.17 19.81
CA ILE A 54 -22.65 0.13 19.36
C ILE A 54 -23.16 -0.65 20.59
N PRO A 55 -24.47 -0.68 20.87
CA PRO A 55 -25.02 -1.47 21.95
C PRO A 55 -24.68 -2.95 21.78
N GLY A 56 -24.15 -3.61 22.84
CA GLY A 56 -23.76 -5.02 22.82
C GLY A 56 -22.35 -5.32 22.33
N LEU A 57 -21.54 -4.33 21.93
CA LEU A 57 -20.15 -4.48 21.49
C LEU A 57 -19.16 -3.62 22.29
N ALA A 58 -19.57 -3.07 23.42
CA ALA A 58 -18.70 -2.34 24.35
C ALA A 58 -17.55 -3.24 24.82
N GLY A 59 -16.31 -2.77 24.71
CA GLY A 59 -15.12 -3.54 25.10
C GLY A 59 -14.66 -4.62 24.12
N SER A 60 -15.30 -4.76 22.96
CA SER A 60 -14.91 -5.76 21.96
C SER A 60 -13.61 -5.40 21.27
N GLU A 61 -12.77 -6.40 21.07
CA GLU A 61 -11.48 -6.27 20.39
C GLU A 61 -11.46 -7.10 19.08
N LEU A 62 -11.29 -6.43 17.94
CA LEU A 62 -11.09 -7.07 16.66
C LEU A 62 -9.61 -7.06 16.29
N SER A 63 -9.02 -8.22 16.15
CA SER A 63 -7.65 -8.40 15.66
C SER A 63 -7.67 -9.03 14.27
N VAL A 64 -7.02 -8.39 13.29
CA VAL A 64 -6.99 -8.84 11.89
C VAL A 64 -5.54 -8.96 11.45
N LEU A 65 -5.22 -10.07 10.78
CA LEU A 65 -3.95 -10.29 10.10
C LEU A 65 -4.23 -10.80 8.69
N ASN A 66 -3.80 -10.06 7.69
CA ASN A 66 -3.96 -10.42 6.27
C ASN A 66 -2.61 -10.40 5.58
N VAL A 67 -2.40 -11.37 4.68
CA VAL A 67 -1.27 -11.41 3.76
C VAL A 67 -1.81 -11.51 2.35
N ALA A 68 -1.34 -10.64 1.46
CA ALA A 68 -1.72 -10.61 0.07
C ALA A 68 -0.47 -10.73 -0.82
N VAL A 69 -0.62 -11.40 -1.95
CA VAL A 69 0.40 -11.52 -2.99
C VAL A 69 -0.20 -11.14 -4.33
N GLY A 70 0.63 -10.58 -5.20
CA GLY A 70 0.14 -10.17 -6.50
C GLY A 70 1.25 -9.71 -7.43
N ALA A 71 0.82 -9.30 -8.62
CA ALA A 71 1.68 -8.75 -9.63
C ALA A 71 1.11 -7.43 -10.15
N GLY A 72 1.98 -6.59 -10.66
CA GLY A 72 1.57 -5.30 -11.18
C GLY A 72 2.58 -4.75 -12.17
N TYR A 73 2.35 -3.52 -12.56
CA TYR A 73 3.21 -2.82 -13.48
C TYR A 73 3.54 -1.42 -12.98
N ALA A 74 4.77 -1.01 -13.21
CA ALA A 74 5.25 0.31 -12.90
C ALA A 74 5.90 0.93 -14.12
N TYR A 75 5.68 2.22 -14.34
CA TYR A 75 6.29 2.96 -15.42
C TYR A 75 6.81 4.32 -14.95
N ASN A 76 8.03 4.63 -15.35
CA ASN A 76 8.68 5.91 -15.15
C ASN A 76 8.75 6.66 -16.48
N PHE A 77 8.12 7.83 -16.54
CA PHE A 77 8.15 8.74 -17.70
C PHE A 77 9.24 9.79 -17.48
N ALA A 78 10.33 9.72 -18.21
CA ALA A 78 11.36 10.76 -18.21
C ALA A 78 10.98 11.86 -19.22
N LEU A 79 10.56 13.02 -18.71
CA LEU A 79 10.14 14.17 -19.52
C LEU A 79 11.22 15.24 -19.53
N ARG A 80 11.70 15.61 -20.75
CA ARG A 80 12.61 16.75 -21.02
C ARG A 80 13.78 16.87 -20.02
N ARG A 81 14.43 15.75 -19.66
CA ARG A 81 15.60 15.64 -18.76
C ARG A 81 15.45 16.21 -17.35
N LYS A 82 14.33 16.89 -17.03
CA LYS A 82 14.12 17.57 -15.73
C LYS A 82 13.01 16.94 -14.89
N TRP A 83 12.02 16.33 -15.54
CA TRP A 83 10.89 15.73 -14.87
C TRP A 83 10.88 14.21 -14.99
N LEU A 84 10.67 13.55 -13.89
CA LEU A 84 10.45 12.11 -13.83
C LEU A 84 9.09 11.88 -13.16
N LEU A 85 8.15 11.33 -13.92
CA LEU A 85 6.84 10.93 -13.42
C LEU A 85 6.79 9.43 -13.23
N HIS A 86 6.10 8.98 -12.20
CA HIS A 86 5.91 7.57 -11.91
C HIS A 86 4.44 7.24 -11.75
N LEU A 87 4.05 6.10 -12.30
CA LEU A 87 2.75 5.49 -12.10
C LEU A 87 2.95 3.99 -11.90
N SER A 88 2.34 3.44 -10.86
CA SER A 88 2.28 1.99 -10.68
C SER A 88 0.99 1.54 -10.04
N ALA A 89 0.55 0.34 -10.40
CA ALA A 89 -0.57 -0.34 -9.79
C ALA A 89 -0.20 -1.81 -9.57
N THR A 90 -0.54 -2.32 -8.40
CA THR A 90 -0.20 -3.69 -7.99
C THR A 90 -1.42 -4.32 -7.33
N PRO A 91 -2.34 -4.89 -8.12
CA PRO A 91 -3.43 -5.71 -7.60
C PRO A 91 -2.87 -6.97 -6.94
N GLN A 92 -3.48 -7.37 -5.83
CA GLN A 92 -3.04 -8.49 -5.01
C GLN A 92 -4.25 -9.27 -4.52
N LEU A 93 -4.10 -10.58 -4.41
CA LEU A 93 -5.07 -11.48 -3.81
C LEU A 93 -4.65 -11.77 -2.37
N VAL A 94 -5.59 -11.70 -1.46
CA VAL A 94 -5.35 -12.08 -0.07
C VAL A 94 -5.27 -13.60 -0.01
N VAL A 95 -4.09 -14.12 0.29
CA VAL A 95 -3.81 -15.57 0.36
C VAL A 95 -3.92 -16.10 1.78
N PHE A 96 -3.81 -15.22 2.77
CA PHE A 96 -3.97 -15.57 4.17
C PHE A 96 -4.76 -14.47 4.88
N SER A 97 -5.80 -14.88 5.62
CA SER A 97 -6.60 -13.98 6.45
C SER A 97 -6.92 -14.65 7.77
N ARG A 98 -6.65 -13.94 8.86
CA ARG A 98 -7.01 -14.36 10.21
C ARG A 98 -7.67 -13.20 10.93
N ALA A 99 -8.92 -13.35 11.25
CA ALA A 99 -9.64 -12.39 12.09
C ALA A 99 -10.10 -13.06 13.38
N ARG A 100 -9.90 -12.39 14.48
CA ARG A 100 -10.35 -12.80 15.82
C ARG A 100 -11.15 -11.66 16.41
N LEU A 101 -12.37 -11.96 16.77
CA LEU A 101 -13.24 -11.07 17.51
C LEU A 101 -13.31 -11.55 18.95
N LEU A 102 -13.01 -10.68 19.90
CA LEU A 102 -13.17 -10.90 21.32
C LEU A 102 -14.41 -10.12 21.76
N VAL A 103 -15.46 -10.82 22.18
CA VAL A 103 -16.69 -10.25 22.75
C VAL A 103 -16.92 -10.91 24.12
N ASP A 104 -16.97 -10.13 25.17
CA ASP A 104 -17.20 -10.62 26.57
C ASP A 104 -16.30 -11.80 26.99
N GLY A 105 -15.04 -11.83 26.56
CA GLY A 105 -14.09 -12.90 26.88
C GLY A 105 -14.17 -14.12 25.97
N ASP A 106 -15.17 -14.25 25.12
CA ASP A 106 -15.30 -15.33 24.15
C ASP A 106 -14.59 -14.99 22.84
N ARG A 107 -13.77 -15.93 22.37
CA ARG A 107 -13.01 -15.80 21.11
C ARG A 107 -13.79 -16.40 19.96
N GLN A 108 -14.38 -15.56 19.13
CA GLN A 108 -15.04 -15.99 17.90
C GLN A 108 -14.14 -15.76 16.69
N ARG A 109 -14.08 -16.76 15.79
CA ARG A 109 -13.45 -16.60 14.48
C ARG A 109 -14.47 -15.96 13.54
N ALA A 110 -14.16 -14.79 13.01
CA ALA A 110 -14.96 -14.21 11.95
C ALA A 110 -14.66 -14.96 10.64
N PRO A 111 -15.67 -15.59 9.99
CA PRO A 111 -15.49 -16.26 8.71
C PRO A 111 -15.29 -15.22 7.62
N PHE A 112 -14.10 -15.12 7.03
CA PHE A 112 -13.87 -14.36 5.81
C PHE A 112 -14.01 -15.28 4.61
N LYS A 113 -14.90 -14.93 3.68
CA LYS A 113 -14.98 -15.61 2.37
C LYS A 113 -14.00 -14.96 1.40
N PHE A 114 -13.24 -15.77 0.69
CA PHE A 114 -12.47 -15.39 -0.48
C PHE A 114 -13.39 -15.12 -1.69
N PRO A 115 -13.00 -14.20 -2.61
CA PRO A 115 -11.71 -13.54 -2.72
C PRO A 115 -11.70 -12.14 -2.10
N ALA A 116 -10.75 -11.88 -1.21
CA ALA A 116 -10.43 -10.53 -0.77
C ALA A 116 -9.31 -9.97 -1.66
N ILE A 117 -9.48 -8.73 -2.11
CA ILE A 117 -8.55 -8.07 -3.03
C ILE A 117 -7.91 -6.89 -2.29
N ALA A 118 -6.60 -6.79 -2.39
CA ALA A 118 -5.84 -5.61 -2.00
C ALA A 118 -5.24 -4.97 -3.26
N ASN A 119 -5.03 -3.66 -3.23
CA ASN A 119 -4.33 -2.97 -4.30
C ASN A 119 -3.41 -1.90 -3.73
N VAL A 120 -2.23 -1.77 -4.33
CA VAL A 120 -1.28 -0.71 -4.01
C VAL A 120 -1.04 0.13 -5.27
N GLY A 121 -1.58 1.34 -5.26
CA GLY A 121 -1.35 2.35 -6.28
C GLY A 121 -0.28 3.36 -5.84
N ARG A 122 0.60 3.78 -6.75
CA ARG A 122 1.61 4.81 -6.50
C ARG A 122 1.68 5.78 -7.65
N ILE A 123 1.75 7.05 -7.31
CA ILE A 123 2.07 8.13 -8.24
C ILE A 123 3.19 8.96 -7.64
N ALA A 124 4.08 9.46 -8.48
CA ALA A 124 5.10 10.40 -8.05
C ALA A 124 5.54 11.33 -9.18
N ALA A 125 6.05 12.50 -8.82
CA ALA A 125 6.70 13.41 -9.73
C ALA A 125 7.94 13.99 -9.06
N VAL A 126 9.06 13.99 -9.79
CA VAL A 126 10.34 14.54 -9.37
C VAL A 126 10.83 15.53 -10.42
N HIS A 127 11.19 16.71 -9.97
CA HIS A 127 11.86 17.72 -10.77
C HIS A 127 13.31 17.83 -10.33
N SER A 128 14.25 17.71 -11.25
CA SER A 128 15.67 17.86 -11.01
C SER A 128 16.20 19.12 -11.69
N SER A 129 16.95 19.96 -10.97
CA SER A 129 17.56 21.18 -11.48
C SER A 129 19.00 21.31 -10.96
N GLY A 130 19.97 21.00 -11.82
CA GLY A 130 21.37 20.95 -11.40
C GLY A 130 21.58 19.92 -10.30
N ASN A 131 22.16 20.37 -9.19
CA ASN A 131 22.40 19.52 -8.03
C ASN A 131 21.17 19.36 -7.09
N SER A 132 20.10 20.14 -7.32
CA SER A 132 18.90 20.07 -6.48
C SER A 132 17.81 19.22 -7.11
N PHE A 133 16.99 18.61 -6.30
CA PHE A 133 15.78 17.92 -6.72
C PHE A 133 14.65 18.14 -5.72
N MET A 134 13.45 18.20 -6.23
CA MET A 134 12.23 18.27 -5.43
C MET A 134 11.18 17.35 -6.02
N GLY A 135 10.28 16.88 -5.21
CA GLY A 135 9.22 16.05 -5.71
C GLY A 135 8.14 15.75 -4.68
N PHE A 136 7.14 15.04 -5.16
CA PHE A 136 6.12 14.46 -4.32
C PHE A 136 5.85 13.03 -4.74
N TYR A 137 5.34 12.24 -3.81
CA TYR A 137 4.73 10.97 -4.12
C TYR A 137 3.48 10.74 -3.27
N ALA A 138 2.55 10.01 -3.85
CA ALA A 138 1.37 9.52 -3.16
C ALA A 138 1.29 7.99 -3.32
N VAL A 139 0.91 7.33 -2.23
CA VAL A 139 0.65 5.89 -2.17
C VAL A 139 -0.75 5.69 -1.67
N VAL A 140 -1.53 4.88 -2.38
CA VAL A 140 -2.88 4.49 -2.00
C VAL A 140 -2.89 2.97 -1.83
N ASN A 141 -3.25 2.52 -0.64
CA ASN A 141 -3.45 1.12 -0.32
C ASN A 141 -4.93 0.88 -0.09
N THR A 142 -5.52 -0.06 -0.82
CA THR A 142 -6.91 -0.47 -0.63
C THR A 142 -6.96 -1.93 -0.24
N TRP A 143 -7.80 -2.23 0.75
CA TRP A 143 -8.08 -3.58 1.21
C TRP A 143 -9.59 -3.78 1.20
N ASN A 144 -10.08 -4.65 0.34
CA ASN A 144 -11.48 -5.03 0.28
C ASN A 144 -11.63 -6.42 0.89
N MET A 145 -12.36 -6.50 1.98
CA MET A 145 -12.56 -7.72 2.75
C MET A 145 -14.06 -7.94 2.96
N GLY A 146 -14.52 -9.18 2.84
CA GLY A 146 -15.91 -9.55 3.16
C GLY A 146 -16.76 -9.96 1.97
N ASP A 147 -17.96 -10.44 2.29
CA ASP A 147 -18.97 -10.86 1.32
C ASP A 147 -19.82 -9.65 0.91
N ARG A 148 -20.04 -9.45 -0.39
CA ARG A 148 -20.86 -8.34 -0.92
C ARG A 148 -22.29 -8.33 -0.39
N ASP A 149 -22.78 -9.49 0.03
CA ASP A 149 -24.20 -9.64 0.42
C ASP A 149 -24.48 -9.53 1.91
N LYS A 150 -23.44 -9.56 2.78
CA LYS A 150 -23.68 -9.57 4.23
C LYS A 150 -22.90 -8.52 5.03
N MET A 151 -21.62 -8.34 4.79
CA MET A 151 -20.78 -7.32 5.43
C MET A 151 -19.47 -7.17 4.66
N GLY A 152 -19.36 -6.14 3.84
CA GLY A 152 -18.12 -5.78 3.15
C GLY A 152 -17.42 -4.64 3.92
N THR A 153 -16.14 -4.82 4.22
CA THR A 153 -15.31 -3.76 4.77
C THR A 153 -14.26 -3.35 3.75
N SER A 154 -14.22 -2.08 3.42
CA SER A 154 -13.18 -1.50 2.58
C SER A 154 -12.33 -0.55 3.42
N ILE A 155 -11.03 -0.80 3.43
CA ILE A 155 -10.06 0.07 4.10
C ILE A 155 -9.24 0.74 3.02
N ILE A 156 -9.29 2.07 2.97
CA ILE A 156 -8.49 2.89 2.06
C ILE A 156 -7.52 3.71 2.91
N LYS A 157 -6.23 3.54 2.65
CA LYS A 157 -5.16 4.34 3.26
C LYS A 157 -4.41 5.05 2.18
N TRP A 158 -4.22 6.33 2.35
CA TRP A 158 -3.41 7.14 1.46
C TRP A 158 -2.32 7.86 2.25
N ARG A 159 -1.19 8.09 1.59
CA ARG A 159 -0.06 8.83 2.13
C ARG A 159 0.51 9.70 1.03
N ILE A 160 0.68 10.99 1.31
CA ILE A 160 1.39 11.92 0.44
C ILE A 160 2.66 12.36 1.16
N ARG A 161 3.76 12.46 0.43
CA ARG A 161 5.02 13.01 0.92
C ARG A 161 5.58 13.98 -0.10
N LEU A 162 6.01 15.14 0.39
CA LEU A 162 6.83 16.10 -0.32
C LEU A 162 8.28 15.93 0.12
N PHE A 163 9.21 16.11 -0.79
CA PHE A 163 10.63 16.04 -0.46
C PHE A 163 11.44 17.01 -1.31
N TYR A 164 12.53 17.48 -0.72
CA TYR A 164 13.56 18.29 -1.37
C TYR A 164 14.92 17.75 -0.95
N GLY A 165 15.90 17.81 -1.83
CA GLY A 165 17.26 17.38 -1.56
C GLY A 165 18.28 17.99 -2.49
N ILE A 166 19.54 17.89 -2.08
CA ILE A 166 20.71 18.33 -2.84
C ILE A 166 21.61 17.11 -3.02
N ARG A 167 22.15 16.94 -4.22
CA ARG A 167 23.16 15.93 -4.54
C ARG A 167 24.53 16.59 -4.49
N PHE A 168 25.43 15.98 -3.78
CA PHE A 168 26.83 16.40 -3.68
C PHE A 168 27.70 15.61 -4.65
#